data_a7b207ecbcf86102fb5c1bffe7a8f067
#
_entry.id   a7b207ecbcf86102fb5c1bffe7a8f067
#
_cell.length_a   1.000
_cell.length_b   1.000
_cell.length_c   1.000
_cell.angle_alpha   90.00
_cell.angle_beta   90.00
_cell.angle_gamma   90.00
#
_symmetry.space_group_name_H-M   'P 1'
#
loop_
_entity.id
_entity.type
_entity.pdbx_description
1 polymer ?
#
loop_
_entity_poly.entity_id
_entity_poly.type
_entity_poly.pdbx_seq_one_letter_code
_entity_poly.pdbx_strand_id
1 'polypeptide(L)'
;EFIKERKLEENKMSYTVENLEKSMAKITITVDADAFEEAMVKSYNKNKKNISIQGFRKGKAPRKMVENLYGPEVFYEDAANFAIPDAYEEAAKESGLEIVSRPEIDVVEIEKGKDFVFTATVAVKPEVTLGDYKGIEVEKKTVKVMAADVNAEIDKVREQNSRMITVENRGIKKDDTAVIDFEGFVDGEPFQGGKG
;
A
#
# COMPACT_ATOMS: atom_id res chain seq x y z
N GLU A 1 27.48 -3.93 6.60
CA GLU A 1 27.22 -4.68 5.34
C GLU A 1 27.35 -6.18 5.63
N PHE A 2 26.23 -6.86 5.84
CA PHE A 2 26.22 -8.33 5.95
C PHE A 2 25.35 -8.84 4.80
N ILE A 3 26.01 -9.31 3.74
CA ILE A 3 25.39 -10.12 2.68
C ILE A 3 25.35 -11.54 3.19
N LYS A 4 24.16 -12.09 3.41
CA LYS A 4 23.97 -13.48 3.80
C LYS A 4 23.47 -14.25 2.57
N GLU A 5 24.38 -14.88 1.85
CA GLU A 5 24.01 -15.86 0.83
C GLU A 5 23.65 -17.20 1.49
N ARG A 6 22.49 -17.74 1.19
CA ARG A 6 22.14 -19.13 1.48
C ARG A 6 21.69 -19.83 0.20
N LYS A 7 22.34 -20.93 -0.08
CA LYS A 7 21.97 -21.87 -1.14
C LYS A 7 21.23 -23.03 -0.50
N LEU A 8 20.03 -23.30 -0.95
CA LEU A 8 19.19 -24.40 -0.48
C LEU A 8 19.37 -25.61 -1.40
N GLU A 9 19.66 -26.76 -0.82
CA GLU A 9 19.99 -28.00 -1.55
C GLU A 9 18.79 -28.75 -2.12
N GLU A 10 17.53 -28.30 -1.87
CA GLU A 10 16.32 -28.93 -2.42
C GLU A 10 15.37 -27.97 -3.17
N ASN A 11 15.60 -26.68 -3.10
CA ASN A 11 14.74 -25.69 -3.78
C ASN A 11 15.46 -25.05 -4.97
N LYS A 12 14.79 -25.03 -6.10
CA LYS A 12 15.25 -24.42 -7.37
C LYS A 12 15.33 -22.89 -7.31
N MET A 13 15.73 -22.32 -6.16
CA MET A 13 15.87 -20.88 -5.99
C MET A 13 16.95 -20.49 -4.96
N SER A 14 17.44 -19.27 -5.08
CA SER A 14 18.34 -18.65 -4.10
C SER A 14 17.89 -17.21 -3.84
N TYR A 15 18.22 -16.69 -2.66
CA TYR A 15 17.92 -15.30 -2.33
C TYR A 15 19.06 -14.64 -1.57
N THR A 16 19.14 -13.31 -1.70
CA THR A 16 20.05 -12.46 -0.92
C THR A 16 19.25 -11.33 -0.28
N VAL A 17 19.63 -10.97 0.95
CA VAL A 17 18.97 -9.89 1.70
C VAL A 17 19.96 -8.76 1.91
N GLU A 18 19.56 -7.56 1.52
CA GLU A 18 20.28 -6.32 1.75
C GLU A 18 19.41 -5.41 2.63
N ASN A 19 19.95 -5.02 3.78
CA ASN A 19 19.28 -4.07 4.67
C ASN A 19 19.53 -2.65 4.17
N LEU A 20 18.44 -1.91 3.95
CA LEU A 20 18.45 -0.52 3.53
C LEU A 20 18.20 0.41 4.73
N GLU A 21 18.38 1.70 4.51
CA GLU A 21 18.02 2.71 5.49
C GLU A 21 16.51 2.71 5.80
N LYS A 22 16.13 3.33 6.93
CA LYS A 22 14.73 3.52 7.37
C LYS A 22 13.95 2.23 7.55
N SER A 23 14.58 1.17 8.06
CA SER A 23 13.95 -0.14 8.29
C SER A 23 13.35 -0.75 7.03
N MET A 24 14.01 -0.56 5.90
CA MET A 24 13.70 -1.22 4.64
C MET A 24 14.68 -2.36 4.40
N ALA A 25 14.23 -3.39 3.71
CA ALA A 25 15.06 -4.48 3.22
C ALA A 25 14.77 -4.76 1.75
N LYS A 26 15.81 -5.06 1.00
CA LYS A 26 15.72 -5.50 -0.39
C LYS A 26 16.10 -6.97 -0.46
N ILE A 27 15.17 -7.78 -0.92
CA ILE A 27 15.36 -9.21 -1.13
C ILE A 27 15.54 -9.41 -2.63
N THR A 28 16.72 -9.85 -3.06
CA THR A 28 16.95 -10.27 -4.44
C THR A 28 16.76 -11.77 -4.52
N ILE A 29 15.85 -12.22 -5.37
CA ILE A 29 15.43 -13.61 -5.50
C ILE A 29 15.78 -14.07 -6.89
N THR A 30 16.44 -15.21 -6.98
CA THR A 30 16.82 -15.86 -8.23
C THR A 30 16.11 -17.20 -8.31
N VAL A 31 15.29 -17.38 -9.32
CA VAL A 31 14.57 -18.61 -9.64
C VAL A 31 15.30 -19.32 -10.77
N ASP A 32 15.66 -20.57 -10.57
CA ASP A 32 16.38 -21.36 -11.57
C ASP A 32 15.64 -21.41 -12.92
N ALA A 33 16.40 -21.47 -14.00
CA ALA A 33 15.87 -21.54 -15.37
C ALA A 33 14.84 -22.67 -15.57
N ASP A 34 15.03 -23.81 -14.95
CA ASP A 34 14.10 -24.95 -15.01
C ASP A 34 12.77 -24.65 -14.33
N ALA A 35 12.79 -24.00 -13.15
CA ALA A 35 11.60 -23.59 -12.42
C ALA A 35 10.84 -22.49 -13.18
N PHE A 36 11.56 -21.56 -13.78
CA PHE A 36 10.96 -20.52 -14.63
C PHE A 36 10.37 -21.11 -15.91
N GLU A 37 11.00 -22.12 -16.50
CA GLU A 37 10.46 -22.85 -17.67
C GLU A 37 9.13 -23.56 -17.34
N GLU A 38 8.98 -24.13 -16.13
CA GLU A 38 7.70 -24.66 -15.65
C GLU A 38 6.62 -23.57 -15.57
N ALA A 39 6.97 -22.37 -15.10
CA ALA A 39 6.06 -21.22 -15.08
C ALA A 39 5.67 -20.77 -16.49
N MET A 40 6.62 -20.79 -17.42
CA MET A 40 6.37 -20.53 -18.86
C MET A 40 5.39 -21.54 -19.48
N VAL A 41 5.47 -22.81 -19.09
CA VAL A 41 4.50 -23.85 -19.54
C VAL A 41 3.12 -23.55 -18.94
N LYS A 42 3.02 -23.14 -17.69
CA LYS A 42 1.75 -22.74 -17.05
C LYS A 42 1.14 -21.53 -17.79
N SER A 43 1.95 -20.51 -18.10
CA SER A 43 1.57 -19.33 -18.87
C SER A 43 1.00 -19.70 -20.24
N TYR A 44 1.73 -20.53 -21.00
CA TYR A 44 1.22 -21.03 -22.27
C TYR A 44 -0.11 -21.76 -22.11
N ASN A 45 -0.25 -22.65 -21.13
CA ASN A 45 -1.48 -23.41 -20.90
C ASN A 45 -2.68 -22.53 -20.57
N LYS A 46 -2.47 -21.43 -19.86
CA LYS A 46 -3.47 -20.41 -19.54
C LYS A 46 -3.91 -19.68 -20.82
N ASN A 47 -2.96 -19.27 -21.65
CA ASN A 47 -3.19 -18.37 -22.78
C ASN A 47 -3.51 -19.09 -24.09
N LYS A 48 -3.16 -20.38 -24.23
CA LYS A 48 -3.31 -21.15 -25.51
C LYS A 48 -4.70 -21.07 -26.12
N LYS A 49 -5.75 -20.98 -25.30
CA LYS A 49 -7.15 -20.92 -25.79
C LYS A 49 -7.44 -19.63 -26.56
N ASN A 50 -6.69 -18.57 -26.29
CA ASN A 50 -6.86 -17.25 -26.89
C ASN A 50 -5.95 -17.04 -28.10
N ILE A 51 -4.92 -17.89 -28.26
CA ILE A 51 -3.94 -17.79 -29.35
C ILE A 51 -4.50 -18.45 -30.63
N SER A 52 -4.45 -17.69 -31.71
CA SER A 52 -4.81 -18.15 -33.04
C SER A 52 -3.62 -17.98 -33.97
N ILE A 53 -3.16 -19.08 -34.58
CA ILE A 53 -2.05 -19.07 -35.54
C ILE A 53 -2.58 -19.68 -36.86
N GLN A 54 -2.21 -19.07 -37.96
CA GLN A 54 -2.58 -19.56 -39.27
C GLN A 54 -2.06 -20.99 -39.46
N GLY A 55 -2.92 -21.90 -39.92
CA GLY A 55 -2.61 -23.33 -40.08
C GLY A 55 -2.91 -24.20 -38.86
N PHE A 56 -3.30 -23.62 -37.74
CA PHE A 56 -3.68 -24.34 -36.52
C PHE A 56 -5.10 -23.98 -36.07
N ARG A 57 -5.84 -24.96 -35.57
CA ARG A 57 -7.11 -24.68 -34.88
C ARG A 57 -6.81 -23.85 -33.61
N LYS A 58 -7.63 -22.84 -33.33
CA LYS A 58 -7.54 -21.98 -32.14
C LYS A 58 -7.29 -22.81 -30.87
N GLY A 59 -6.25 -22.50 -30.15
CA GLY A 59 -5.85 -23.16 -28.90
C GLY A 59 -5.11 -24.49 -29.09
N LYS A 60 -4.75 -24.90 -30.32
CA LYS A 60 -4.05 -26.14 -30.63
C LYS A 60 -2.65 -25.94 -31.23
N ALA A 61 -2.22 -24.70 -31.40
CA ALA A 61 -0.86 -24.40 -31.85
C ALA A 61 0.16 -24.80 -30.77
N PRO A 62 1.23 -25.56 -31.10
CA PRO A 62 2.28 -25.90 -30.14
C PRO A 62 3.01 -24.62 -29.61
N ARG A 63 3.47 -24.64 -28.35
CA ARG A 63 4.18 -23.53 -27.74
C ARG A 63 5.35 -23.01 -28.59
N LYS A 64 6.18 -23.92 -29.14
CA LYS A 64 7.31 -23.53 -30.00
C LYS A 64 6.88 -22.72 -31.23
N MET A 65 5.71 -22.99 -31.78
CA MET A 65 5.20 -22.23 -32.93
C MET A 65 4.73 -20.83 -32.53
N VAL A 66 4.17 -20.70 -31.32
CA VAL A 66 3.79 -19.40 -30.77
C VAL A 66 5.05 -18.55 -30.50
N GLU A 67 6.04 -19.14 -29.86
CA GLU A 67 7.32 -18.49 -29.56
C GLU A 67 8.09 -18.08 -30.83
N ASN A 68 8.05 -18.90 -31.87
CA ASN A 68 8.71 -18.56 -33.14
C ASN A 68 8.02 -17.40 -33.88
N LEU A 69 6.72 -17.22 -33.69
CA LEU A 69 5.96 -16.21 -34.39
C LEU A 69 5.89 -14.87 -33.62
N TYR A 70 5.75 -14.94 -32.30
CA TYR A 70 5.50 -13.79 -31.43
C TYR A 70 6.63 -13.50 -30.44
N GLY A 71 7.68 -14.34 -30.40
CA GLY A 71 8.72 -14.29 -29.39
C GLY A 71 8.32 -15.03 -28.09
N PRO A 72 9.29 -15.47 -27.29
CA PRO A 72 9.04 -16.07 -25.96
C PRO A 72 8.49 -15.04 -24.95
N GLU A 73 8.69 -13.76 -25.19
CA GLU A 73 8.32 -12.63 -24.31
C GLU A 73 6.82 -12.57 -24.07
N VAL A 74 6.01 -13.08 -24.98
CA VAL A 74 4.54 -13.16 -24.86
C VAL A 74 4.09 -13.92 -23.62
N PHE A 75 4.94 -14.79 -23.08
CA PHE A 75 4.63 -15.61 -21.91
C PHE A 75 5.29 -15.09 -20.62
N TYR A 76 6.19 -14.11 -20.70
CA TYR A 76 7.01 -13.67 -19.56
C TYR A 76 6.18 -13.06 -18.44
N GLU A 77 5.25 -12.17 -18.77
CA GLU A 77 4.41 -11.51 -17.77
C GLU A 77 3.60 -12.51 -16.94
N ASP A 78 2.90 -13.42 -17.61
CA ASP A 78 2.13 -14.45 -16.91
C ASP A 78 3.04 -15.46 -16.19
N ALA A 79 4.20 -15.82 -16.75
CA ALA A 79 5.16 -16.71 -16.12
C ALA A 79 5.74 -16.08 -14.84
N ALA A 80 6.11 -14.79 -14.90
CA ALA A 80 6.54 -14.03 -13.72
C ALA A 80 5.44 -13.98 -12.65
N ASN A 81 4.20 -13.70 -13.05
CA ASN A 81 3.05 -13.70 -12.13
C ASN A 81 2.78 -15.07 -11.49
N PHE A 82 3.21 -16.16 -12.09
CA PHE A 82 3.13 -17.49 -11.48
C PHE A 82 4.33 -17.82 -10.59
N ALA A 83 5.53 -17.35 -10.95
CA ALA A 83 6.76 -17.68 -10.23
C ALA A 83 7.00 -16.79 -8.99
N ILE A 84 6.69 -15.49 -9.11
CA ILE A 84 6.97 -14.49 -8.05
C ILE A 84 6.30 -14.82 -6.71
N PRO A 85 4.98 -15.14 -6.63
CA PRO A 85 4.33 -15.36 -5.35
C PRO A 85 4.96 -16.51 -4.56
N ASP A 86 5.20 -17.65 -5.21
CA ASP A 86 5.75 -18.84 -4.58
C ASP A 86 7.19 -18.59 -4.11
N ALA A 87 8.03 -18.02 -4.98
CA ALA A 87 9.42 -17.73 -4.69
C ALA A 87 9.58 -16.64 -3.59
N TYR A 88 8.73 -15.60 -3.64
CA TYR A 88 8.74 -14.55 -2.61
C TYR A 88 8.30 -15.10 -1.25
N GLU A 89 7.23 -15.91 -1.19
CA GLU A 89 6.73 -16.48 0.05
C GLU A 89 7.80 -17.35 0.74
N GLU A 90 8.51 -18.14 -0.04
CA GLU A 90 9.58 -18.99 0.46
C GLU A 90 10.77 -18.17 0.95
N ALA A 91 11.26 -17.22 0.15
CA ALA A 91 12.34 -16.32 0.54
C ALA A 91 11.97 -15.47 1.78
N ALA A 92 10.75 -15.00 1.88
CA ALA A 92 10.28 -14.23 3.05
C ALA A 92 10.27 -15.08 4.32
N LYS A 93 9.78 -16.32 4.26
CA LYS A 93 9.80 -17.26 5.40
C LYS A 93 11.21 -17.58 5.88
N GLU A 94 12.11 -17.83 4.96
CA GLU A 94 13.47 -18.24 5.28
C GLU A 94 14.39 -17.10 5.69
N SER A 95 14.11 -15.89 5.21
CA SER A 95 14.87 -14.69 5.61
C SER A 95 14.77 -14.39 7.10
N GLY A 96 13.67 -14.84 7.75
CA GLY A 96 13.38 -14.54 9.15
C GLY A 96 13.06 -13.07 9.41
N LEU A 97 12.80 -12.27 8.37
CA LEU A 97 12.44 -10.87 8.49
C LEU A 97 10.98 -10.72 8.92
N GLU A 98 10.71 -9.86 9.91
CA GLU A 98 9.35 -9.44 10.23
C GLU A 98 8.89 -8.36 9.24
N ILE A 99 8.35 -8.80 8.10
CA ILE A 99 7.88 -7.92 7.04
C ILE A 99 6.53 -7.32 7.45
N VAL A 100 6.40 -5.99 7.36
CA VAL A 100 5.22 -5.23 7.78
C VAL A 100 4.53 -4.49 6.64
N SER A 101 5.06 -4.58 5.41
CA SER A 101 4.48 -3.95 4.22
C SER A 101 4.23 -4.95 3.10
N ARG A 102 3.50 -4.51 2.07
CA ARG A 102 3.46 -5.23 0.80
C ARG A 102 4.80 -5.05 0.09
N PRO A 103 5.31 -6.10 -0.60
CA PRO A 103 6.52 -5.99 -1.38
C PRO A 103 6.33 -5.09 -2.59
N GLU A 104 7.31 -4.24 -2.87
CA GLU A 104 7.48 -3.57 -4.15
C GLU A 104 8.41 -4.46 -4.99
N ILE A 105 7.90 -4.95 -6.12
CA ILE A 105 8.59 -5.96 -6.93
C ILE A 105 9.10 -5.33 -8.21
N ASP A 106 10.40 -5.49 -8.47
CA ASP A 106 11.06 -5.08 -9.70
C ASP A 106 11.73 -6.29 -10.36
N VAL A 107 11.49 -6.47 -11.65
CA VAL A 107 12.13 -7.53 -12.44
C VAL A 107 13.49 -7.04 -12.92
N VAL A 108 14.55 -7.77 -12.56
CA VAL A 108 15.93 -7.44 -12.92
C VAL A 108 16.35 -8.15 -14.20
N GLU A 109 16.11 -9.45 -14.30
CA GLU A 109 16.45 -10.26 -15.47
C GLU A 109 15.35 -11.29 -15.74
N ILE A 110 14.85 -11.31 -16.97
CA ILE A 110 13.87 -12.26 -17.44
C ILE A 110 14.21 -12.68 -18.89
N GLU A 111 14.73 -13.88 -19.04
CA GLU A 111 15.10 -14.41 -20.34
C GLU A 111 14.90 -15.93 -20.36
N LYS A 112 14.45 -16.46 -21.51
CA LYS A 112 14.26 -17.89 -21.67
C LYS A 112 15.59 -18.65 -21.59
N GLY A 113 15.63 -19.67 -20.74
CA GLY A 113 16.82 -20.52 -20.55
C GLY A 113 17.88 -19.92 -19.64
N LYS A 114 17.59 -18.77 -19.02
CA LYS A 114 18.37 -18.20 -17.93
C LYS A 114 17.55 -18.16 -16.64
N ASP A 115 18.24 -17.94 -15.54
CA ASP A 115 17.60 -17.75 -14.25
C ASP A 115 16.76 -16.46 -14.27
N PHE A 116 15.60 -16.52 -13.65
CA PHE A 116 14.72 -15.38 -13.48
C PHE A 116 15.08 -14.64 -12.19
N VAL A 117 15.48 -13.38 -12.31
CA VAL A 117 15.91 -12.56 -11.17
C VAL A 117 14.96 -11.41 -10.98
N PHE A 118 14.45 -11.27 -9.76
CA PHE A 118 13.64 -10.12 -9.36
C PHE A 118 14.02 -9.66 -7.96
N THR A 119 13.66 -8.42 -7.64
CA THR A 119 13.87 -7.84 -6.32
C THR A 119 12.54 -7.50 -5.67
N ALA A 120 12.46 -7.72 -4.36
CA ALA A 120 11.34 -7.32 -3.53
C ALA A 120 11.81 -6.35 -2.45
N THR A 121 11.36 -5.11 -2.51
CA THR A 121 11.64 -4.11 -1.48
C THR A 121 10.51 -4.08 -0.47
N VAL A 122 10.85 -4.27 0.81
CA VAL A 122 9.87 -4.40 1.90
C VAL A 122 10.27 -3.55 3.10
N ALA A 123 9.29 -3.07 3.86
CA ALA A 123 9.52 -2.51 5.17
C ALA A 123 9.53 -3.64 6.20
N VAL A 124 10.53 -3.61 7.07
CA VAL A 124 10.70 -4.58 8.16
C VAL A 124 10.51 -3.89 9.50
N LYS A 125 10.08 -4.65 10.49
CA LYS A 125 9.96 -4.13 11.85
C LYS A 125 11.35 -3.75 12.37
N PRO A 126 11.54 -2.50 12.85
CA PRO A 126 12.83 -2.04 13.35
C PRO A 126 13.20 -2.77 14.65
N GLU A 127 14.48 -3.05 14.82
CA GLU A 127 15.00 -3.47 16.12
C GLU A 127 14.91 -2.32 17.12
N VAL A 128 14.32 -2.57 18.27
CA VAL A 128 14.17 -1.58 19.34
C VAL A 128 15.25 -1.82 20.39
N THR A 129 16.17 -0.89 20.50
CA THR A 129 17.11 -0.82 21.62
C THR A 129 16.50 0.03 22.73
N LEU A 130 16.35 -0.58 23.91
CA LEU A 130 15.85 0.18 25.08
C LEU A 130 16.94 1.13 25.56
N GLY A 131 16.58 2.40 25.71
CA GLY A 131 17.41 3.37 26.43
C GLY A 131 17.34 3.18 27.94
N ASP A 132 17.93 4.10 28.70
CA ASP A 132 17.86 4.11 30.16
C ASP A 132 16.46 4.46 30.62
N TYR A 133 15.67 3.43 30.92
CA TYR A 133 14.27 3.58 31.34
C TYR A 133 14.06 3.45 32.85
N LYS A 134 15.11 3.08 33.57
CA LYS A 134 15.10 2.99 35.06
C LYS A 134 15.57 4.29 35.66
N GLY A 135 14.84 4.78 36.66
CA GLY A 135 15.21 6.02 37.37
C GLY A 135 14.78 7.30 36.65
N ILE A 136 13.87 7.23 35.69
CA ILE A 136 13.31 8.43 35.07
C ILE A 136 12.46 9.16 36.10
N GLU A 137 12.90 10.37 36.46
CA GLU A 137 12.15 11.28 37.34
C GLU A 137 11.11 12.05 36.51
N VAL A 138 9.86 11.93 36.88
CA VAL A 138 8.74 12.64 36.23
C VAL A 138 8.07 13.54 37.25
N GLU A 139 7.95 14.83 36.91
CA GLU A 139 7.19 15.77 37.74
C GLU A 139 5.69 15.39 37.75
N LYS A 140 5.15 15.18 38.94
CA LYS A 140 3.72 14.95 39.11
C LYS A 140 2.96 16.25 38.84
N LYS A 141 2.26 16.28 37.70
CA LYS A 141 1.33 17.38 37.40
C LYS A 141 0.17 17.38 38.40
N THR A 142 0.11 18.38 39.23
CA THR A 142 -1.06 18.61 40.12
C THR A 142 -2.12 19.38 39.34
N VAL A 143 -3.23 18.73 39.05
CA VAL A 143 -4.39 19.39 38.46
C VAL A 143 -5.18 20.05 39.59
N LYS A 144 -5.33 21.38 39.50
CA LYS A 144 -6.19 22.15 40.41
C LYS A 144 -7.42 22.59 39.61
N VAL A 145 -8.58 22.18 40.02
CA VAL A 145 -9.86 22.68 39.47
C VAL A 145 -10.11 24.07 40.08
N MET A 146 -10.14 25.07 39.21
CA MET A 146 -10.43 26.46 39.62
C MET A 146 -11.91 26.76 39.44
N ALA A 147 -12.38 27.82 40.11
CA ALA A 147 -13.77 28.26 39.94
C ALA A 147 -14.12 28.59 38.47
N ALA A 148 -13.14 29.04 37.70
CA ALA A 148 -13.32 29.27 36.25
C ALA A 148 -13.67 27.99 35.48
N ASP A 149 -13.04 26.88 35.81
CA ASP A 149 -13.29 25.58 35.13
C ASP A 149 -14.70 25.09 35.46
N VAL A 150 -15.12 25.25 36.73
CA VAL A 150 -16.49 24.90 37.17
C VAL A 150 -17.53 25.78 36.48
N ASN A 151 -17.27 27.10 36.40
CA ASN A 151 -18.19 27.99 35.68
C ASN A 151 -18.29 27.68 34.19
N ALA A 152 -17.17 27.35 33.54
CA ALA A 152 -17.18 26.95 32.13
C ALA A 152 -18.03 25.67 31.87
N GLU A 153 -17.98 24.71 32.79
CA GLU A 153 -18.85 23.51 32.65
C GLU A 153 -20.33 23.85 32.91
N ILE A 154 -20.61 24.73 33.88
CA ILE A 154 -21.97 25.22 34.14
C ILE A 154 -22.52 25.93 32.91
N ASP A 155 -21.70 26.79 32.27
CA ASP A 155 -22.11 27.55 31.10
C ASP A 155 -22.38 26.63 29.90
N LYS A 156 -21.60 25.57 29.71
CA LYS A 156 -21.91 24.54 28.72
C LYS A 156 -23.30 23.90 28.93
N VAL A 157 -23.61 23.55 30.18
CA VAL A 157 -24.90 22.98 30.51
C VAL A 157 -26.03 23.99 30.30
N ARG A 158 -25.80 25.27 30.63
CA ARG A 158 -26.77 26.35 30.36
C ARG A 158 -27.01 26.52 28.86
N GLU A 159 -25.96 26.46 28.06
CA GLU A 159 -26.06 26.59 26.61
C GLU A 159 -26.83 25.41 26.00
N GLN A 160 -26.56 24.18 26.44
CA GLN A 160 -27.30 23.00 26.01
C GLN A 160 -28.80 23.06 26.35
N ASN A 161 -29.15 23.67 27.46
CA ASN A 161 -30.56 23.85 27.90
C ASN A 161 -31.17 25.19 27.47
N SER A 162 -30.44 26.01 26.71
CA SER A 162 -30.94 27.27 26.21
C SER A 162 -31.95 27.05 25.10
N ARG A 163 -32.86 27.99 24.93
CA ARG A 163 -33.81 28.02 23.81
C ARG A 163 -33.72 29.37 23.14
N MET A 164 -33.81 29.38 21.84
CA MET A 164 -33.94 30.63 21.07
C MET A 164 -35.29 31.26 21.30
N ILE A 165 -35.29 32.55 21.57
CA ILE A 165 -36.50 33.35 21.73
C ILE A 165 -36.48 34.42 20.65
N THR A 166 -37.57 34.54 19.88
CA THR A 166 -37.71 35.57 18.88
C THR A 166 -37.84 36.94 19.55
N VAL A 167 -37.02 37.89 19.10
CA VAL A 167 -37.04 39.26 19.58
C VAL A 167 -37.42 40.21 18.45
N GLU A 168 -38.60 40.77 18.52
CA GLU A 168 -39.18 41.61 17.44
C GLU A 168 -39.05 43.13 17.66
N ASN A 169 -38.73 43.55 18.88
CA ASN A 169 -38.89 44.98 19.27
C ASN A 169 -37.55 45.74 19.41
N ARG A 170 -36.45 45.20 18.92
CA ARG A 170 -35.14 45.86 18.93
C ARG A 170 -34.26 45.45 17.77
N GLY A 171 -33.26 46.26 17.46
CA GLY A 171 -32.20 45.86 16.52
C GLY A 171 -31.33 44.75 17.05
N ILE A 172 -30.63 44.10 16.13
CA ILE A 172 -29.70 43.00 16.39
C ILE A 172 -28.56 43.48 17.29
N LYS A 173 -28.24 42.72 18.32
CA LYS A 173 -27.10 42.96 19.22
C LYS A 173 -26.04 41.86 19.03
N LYS A 174 -24.87 42.11 19.61
CA LYS A 174 -23.81 41.08 19.68
C LYS A 174 -24.38 39.82 20.36
N ASP A 175 -24.03 38.66 19.83
CA ASP A 175 -24.46 37.33 20.28
C ASP A 175 -25.94 36.96 19.95
N ASP A 176 -26.67 37.80 19.19
CA ASP A 176 -27.95 37.41 18.63
C ASP A 176 -27.76 36.56 17.37
N THR A 177 -28.62 35.57 17.16
CA THR A 177 -28.73 34.83 15.89
C THR A 177 -29.70 35.54 14.97
N ALA A 178 -29.24 36.04 13.83
CA ALA A 178 -30.05 36.66 12.82
C ALA A 178 -30.42 35.65 11.74
N VAL A 179 -31.71 35.61 11.40
CA VAL A 179 -32.18 34.93 10.18
C VAL A 179 -32.34 35.99 9.12
N ILE A 180 -31.63 35.87 8.02
CA ILE A 180 -31.62 36.83 6.93
C ILE A 180 -31.93 36.14 5.62
N ASP A 181 -32.68 36.78 4.77
CA ASP A 181 -32.79 36.42 3.36
C ASP A 181 -31.67 37.13 2.60
N PHE A 182 -31.05 36.44 1.67
CA PHE A 182 -30.03 37.05 0.82
C PHE A 182 -30.26 36.72 -0.66
N GLU A 183 -29.87 37.61 -1.52
CA GLU A 183 -29.86 37.39 -2.97
C GLU A 183 -28.56 37.92 -3.54
N GLY A 184 -27.79 37.02 -4.17
CA GLY A 184 -26.51 37.33 -4.78
C GLY A 184 -26.64 37.71 -6.25
N PHE A 185 -25.90 38.73 -6.66
CA PHE A 185 -25.83 39.18 -8.03
C PHE A 185 -24.39 39.13 -8.53
N VAL A 186 -24.18 38.71 -9.77
CA VAL A 186 -22.90 38.81 -10.49
C VAL A 186 -23.15 39.70 -11.70
N ASP A 187 -22.38 40.77 -11.84
CA ASP A 187 -22.50 41.76 -12.90
C ASP A 187 -23.93 42.36 -13.04
N GLY A 188 -24.69 42.41 -11.92
CA GLY A 188 -26.03 42.94 -11.88
C GLY A 188 -27.15 41.96 -12.21
N GLU A 189 -26.84 40.70 -12.50
CA GLU A 189 -27.80 39.61 -12.73
C GLU A 189 -27.81 38.62 -11.56
N PRO A 190 -29.00 38.14 -11.10
CA PRO A 190 -29.08 37.12 -10.07
C PRO A 190 -28.60 35.77 -10.62
N PHE A 191 -27.77 35.05 -9.88
CA PHE A 191 -27.28 33.75 -10.29
C PHE A 191 -27.98 32.60 -9.56
N GLN A 192 -28.07 31.46 -10.22
CA GLN A 192 -28.70 30.26 -9.68
C GLN A 192 -27.95 29.74 -8.46
N GLY A 193 -28.65 29.68 -7.30
CA GLY A 193 -28.03 29.31 -6.01
C GLY A 193 -27.57 30.50 -5.16
N GLY A 194 -27.73 31.74 -5.64
CA GLY A 194 -27.45 32.98 -4.92
C GLY A 194 -28.57 33.49 -4.01
N LYS A 195 -29.68 32.76 -3.90
CA LYS A 195 -30.84 33.14 -3.08
C LYS A 195 -31.08 32.10 -1.98
N GLY A 196 -31.23 32.54 -0.73
CA GLY A 196 -31.47 31.67 0.41
C GLY A 196 -32.03 32.43 1.59
#